data_8f20be1e9b17f731d54f62da5734369d
#
_entry.id   8f20be1e9b17f731d54f62da5734369d
#
_cell.length_a   1.000
_cell.length_b   1.000
_cell.length_c   1.000
_cell.angle_alpha   90.00
_cell.angle_beta   90.00
_cell.angle_gamma   90.00
#
_symmetry.space_group_name_H-M   'P 1'
#
loop_
_entity.id
_entity.type
_entity.pdbx_description
1 polymer ?
#
loop_
_entity_poly.entity_id
_entity_poly.type
_entity_poly.pdbx_seq_one_letter_code
_entity_poly.pdbx_strand_id
1 'polypeptide(L)'
;MEFIESRPFTRKLHQLAGGRADEVLRAIQEELARKPDRGVLVPGLGGVRKARMSNPIRGKGKRGGYRYLYLYLEKREHLHLFLLLDKNEQEDASEEQRKLMREWAAQIKRQTGG
;
A
#
# COMPACT_ATOMS: atom_id res chain seq x y z
N MET A 1 0.91 -5.64 15.18
CA MET A 1 1.21 -5.22 13.79
C MET A 1 1.44 -3.73 13.72
N GLU A 2 2.57 -3.32 13.23
CA GLU A 2 2.88 -1.91 13.11
C GLU A 2 2.80 -1.48 11.66
N PHE A 3 2.07 -0.39 11.39
CA PHE A 3 1.91 0.13 10.03
C PHE A 3 2.78 1.37 9.87
N ILE A 4 3.59 1.38 8.82
CA ILE A 4 4.50 2.47 8.53
C ILE A 4 4.20 3.00 7.15
N GLU A 5 3.91 4.30 7.04
CA GLU A 5 3.54 4.91 5.78
C GLU A 5 4.72 5.62 5.15
N SER A 6 4.88 5.45 3.84
CA SER A 6 5.82 6.27 3.11
C SER A 6 5.20 7.65 2.91
N ARG A 7 6.04 8.65 2.62
CA ARG A 7 5.52 9.97 2.33
C ARG A 7 4.64 10.00 1.10
N PRO A 8 5.02 9.34 0.01
CA PRO A 8 4.13 9.30 -1.16
C PRO A 8 2.78 8.67 -0.86
N PHE A 9 2.74 7.63 -0.03
CA PHE A 9 1.49 7.02 0.35
C PHE A 9 0.61 8.02 1.10
N THR A 10 1.17 8.65 2.11
CA THR A 10 0.40 9.61 2.93
C THR A 10 -0.11 10.77 2.09
N ARG A 11 0.75 11.30 1.21
CA ARG A 11 0.37 12.41 0.38
C ARG A 11 -0.78 12.05 -0.56
N LYS A 12 -0.67 10.87 -1.18
CA LYS A 12 -1.72 10.44 -2.09
C LYS A 12 -3.02 10.16 -1.36
N LEU A 13 -2.92 9.61 -0.16
CA LEU A 13 -4.09 9.36 0.66
C LEU A 13 -4.87 10.65 0.90
N HIS A 14 -4.18 11.71 1.26
CA HIS A 14 -4.86 12.98 1.51
C HIS A 14 -5.38 13.62 0.22
N GLN A 15 -4.66 13.45 -0.88
CA GLN A 15 -5.13 13.94 -2.16
C GLN A 15 -6.42 13.26 -2.59
N LEU A 16 -6.47 11.95 -2.45
CA LEU A 16 -7.61 11.19 -2.95
C LEU A 16 -8.82 11.23 -2.01
N ALA A 17 -8.57 11.14 -0.72
CA ALA A 17 -9.65 10.97 0.24
C ALA A 17 -10.00 12.23 1.02
N GLY A 18 -9.13 13.24 1.03
CA GLY A 18 -9.43 14.48 1.72
C GLY A 18 -9.85 14.27 3.15
N GLY A 19 -11.04 14.74 3.50
CA GLY A 19 -11.55 14.61 4.85
C GLY A 19 -11.83 13.19 5.27
N ARG A 20 -11.79 12.25 4.35
CA ARG A 20 -12.04 10.84 4.67
C ARG A 20 -10.75 10.02 4.72
N ALA A 21 -9.60 10.70 4.77
CA ALA A 21 -8.32 10.01 4.76
C ALA A 21 -8.18 9.02 5.90
N ASP A 22 -8.61 9.40 7.11
CA ASP A 22 -8.51 8.50 8.26
C ASP A 22 -9.38 7.26 8.07
N GLU A 23 -10.55 7.45 7.49
CA GLU A 23 -11.46 6.34 7.25
C GLU A 23 -10.87 5.35 6.25
N VAL A 24 -10.29 5.87 5.17
CA VAL A 24 -9.67 5.02 4.15
C VAL A 24 -8.47 4.27 4.75
N LEU A 25 -7.64 4.98 5.49
CA LEU A 25 -6.46 4.36 6.09
C LEU A 25 -6.87 3.25 7.04
N ARG A 26 -7.86 3.52 7.88
CA ARG A 26 -8.32 2.51 8.83
C ARG A 26 -8.84 1.26 8.12
N ALA A 27 -9.57 1.45 7.03
CA ALA A 27 -10.09 0.31 6.27
C ALA A 27 -8.96 -0.55 5.71
N ILE A 28 -7.93 0.10 5.18
CA ILE A 28 -6.76 -0.62 4.66
C ILE A 28 -6.06 -1.38 5.78
N GLN A 29 -5.88 -0.73 6.92
CA GLN A 29 -5.21 -1.36 8.05
C GLN A 29 -5.99 -2.56 8.56
N GLU A 30 -7.31 -2.46 8.58
CA GLU A 30 -8.15 -3.58 9.03
C GLU A 30 -8.06 -4.76 8.08
N GLU A 31 -8.04 -4.50 6.78
CA GLU A 31 -7.89 -5.57 5.80
C GLU A 31 -6.56 -6.29 5.99
N LEU A 32 -5.50 -5.53 6.18
CA LEU A 32 -4.16 -6.10 6.30
C LEU A 32 -3.94 -6.75 7.66
N ALA A 33 -4.59 -6.25 8.70
CA ALA A 33 -4.48 -6.90 10.00
C ALA A 33 -5.12 -8.29 9.96
N ARG A 34 -6.18 -8.43 9.18
CA ARG A 34 -6.86 -9.71 9.04
C ARG A 34 -6.05 -10.69 8.22
N LYS A 35 -5.44 -10.21 7.12
CA LYS A 35 -4.66 -11.07 6.26
C LYS A 35 -3.51 -10.26 5.65
N PRO A 36 -2.37 -10.20 6.33
CA PRO A 36 -1.26 -9.34 5.88
C PRO A 36 -0.72 -9.71 4.49
N ASP A 37 -0.84 -10.96 4.07
CA ASP A 37 -0.35 -11.37 2.78
C ASP A 37 -1.44 -11.46 1.72
N ARG A 38 -2.52 -10.70 1.91
CA ARG A 38 -3.63 -10.76 0.98
C ARG A 38 -3.30 -10.27 -0.42
N GLY A 39 -2.32 -9.39 -0.53
CA GLY A 39 -1.94 -8.86 -1.84
C GLY A 39 -1.13 -9.84 -2.65
N VAL A 40 -1.13 -9.65 -3.97
CA VAL A 40 -0.39 -10.48 -4.88
C VAL A 40 1.03 -9.96 -4.99
N LEU A 41 2.01 -10.85 -4.96
CA LEU A 41 3.40 -10.45 -5.10
C LEU A 41 3.63 -9.82 -6.47
N VAL A 42 4.34 -8.69 -6.47
CA VAL A 42 4.69 -8.01 -7.70
C VAL A 42 6.09 -8.47 -8.09
N PRO A 43 6.26 -9.06 -9.27
CA PRO A 43 7.55 -9.60 -9.65
C PRO A 43 8.65 -8.55 -9.63
N GLY A 44 9.81 -8.93 -9.13
CA GLY A 44 11.00 -8.09 -9.19
C GLY A 44 11.07 -6.95 -8.22
N LEU A 45 10.16 -6.85 -7.27
CA LEU A 45 10.17 -5.73 -6.33
C LEU A 45 10.59 -6.12 -4.90
N GLY A 46 11.09 -7.34 -4.73
CA GLY A 46 11.67 -7.71 -3.44
C GLY A 46 10.66 -7.99 -2.34
N GLY A 47 9.48 -8.45 -2.69
CA GLY A 47 8.47 -8.81 -1.70
C GLY A 47 7.30 -7.86 -1.62
N VAL A 48 7.29 -6.85 -2.44
CA VAL A 48 6.16 -5.90 -2.47
C VAL A 48 4.93 -6.61 -3.00
N ARG A 49 3.79 -6.36 -2.37
CA ARG A 49 2.52 -6.93 -2.77
C ARG A 49 1.57 -5.81 -3.19
N LYS A 50 0.65 -6.16 -4.07
CA LYS A 50 -0.37 -5.23 -4.54
C LYS A 50 -1.74 -5.78 -4.19
N ALA A 51 -2.59 -4.96 -3.58
CA ALA A 51 -3.92 -5.38 -3.18
C ALA A 51 -4.95 -4.34 -3.59
N ARG A 52 -6.15 -4.82 -3.86
CA ARG A 52 -7.28 -3.96 -4.11
C ARG A 52 -8.01 -3.74 -2.79
N MET A 53 -8.41 -2.52 -2.51
CA MET A 53 -9.21 -2.25 -1.34
C MET A 53 -10.55 -2.94 -1.50
N SER A 54 -10.89 -3.83 -0.55
CA SER A 54 -12.09 -4.64 -0.71
C SER A 54 -13.35 -3.96 -0.23
N ASN A 55 -13.22 -2.98 0.67
CA ASN A 55 -14.37 -2.27 1.18
C ASN A 55 -14.34 -0.83 0.73
N PRO A 56 -15.00 -0.51 -0.39
CA PRO A 56 -14.96 0.87 -0.88
C PRO A 56 -15.66 1.78 0.11
N ILE A 57 -15.15 3.00 0.19
CA ILE A 57 -15.73 4.01 1.06
C ILE A 57 -17.08 4.42 0.48
N ARG A 58 -18.07 4.47 1.35
CA ARG A 58 -19.42 4.78 0.96
C ARG A 58 -19.48 6.11 0.20
N GLY A 59 -20.20 6.12 -0.88
CA GLY A 59 -20.35 7.30 -1.69
C GLY A 59 -19.19 7.60 -2.60
N LYS A 60 -18.21 6.70 -2.60
CA LYS A 60 -17.08 6.92 -3.43
C LYS A 60 -17.04 5.93 -4.52
N GLY A 61 -16.39 6.17 -5.45
CA GLY A 61 -16.05 5.36 -6.47
C GLY A 61 -16.61 4.10 -6.69
N LYS A 62 -17.58 4.02 -7.21
CA LYS A 62 -18.11 2.86 -7.45
C LYS A 62 -17.30 2.10 -8.40
N ARG A 63 -16.54 2.70 -9.23
CA ARG A 63 -15.79 1.97 -10.14
C ARG A 63 -14.37 2.13 -9.87
N GLY A 64 -13.54 1.22 -10.09
CA GLY A 64 -12.15 1.31 -9.92
C GLY A 64 -11.72 1.14 -8.49
N GLY A 65 -11.92 2.09 -7.70
CA GLY A 65 -11.49 2.04 -6.33
C GLY A 65 -10.01 2.18 -6.18
N TYR A 66 -9.54 1.93 -4.96
CA TYR A 66 -8.14 2.12 -4.62
C TYR A 66 -7.38 0.82 -4.62
N ARG A 67 -6.10 0.91 -4.94
CA ARG A 67 -5.17 -0.19 -4.80
C ARG A 67 -3.99 0.31 -4.00
N TYR A 68 -3.38 -0.58 -3.22
CA TYR A 68 -2.22 -0.19 -2.44
C TYR A 68 -1.12 -1.21 -2.61
N LEU A 69 0.12 -0.70 -2.58
CA LEU A 69 1.30 -1.54 -2.67
C LEU A 69 2.04 -1.44 -1.36
N TYR A 70 2.48 -2.60 -0.85
CA TYR A 70 3.02 -2.64 0.50
C TYR A 70 4.05 -3.74 0.64
N LEU A 71 4.85 -3.64 1.70
CA LEU A 71 5.82 -4.66 2.05
C LEU A 71 5.51 -5.17 3.44
N TYR A 72 5.32 -6.48 3.55
CA TYR A 72 5.02 -7.10 4.84
C TYR A 72 6.26 -7.84 5.34
N LEU A 73 6.74 -7.48 6.52
CA LEU A 73 7.86 -8.14 7.17
C LEU A 73 7.31 -9.00 8.29
N GLU A 74 7.08 -10.25 7.97
CA GLU A 74 6.38 -11.16 8.87
C GLU A 74 7.04 -11.30 10.22
N LYS A 75 8.36 -11.47 10.24
CA LYS A 75 9.07 -11.71 11.49
C LYS A 75 9.00 -10.53 12.44
N ARG A 76 8.88 -9.33 11.92
CA ARG A 76 8.80 -8.14 12.75
C ARG A 76 7.38 -7.65 12.94
N GLU A 77 6.45 -8.23 12.22
CA GLU A 77 5.07 -7.79 12.19
C GLU A 77 4.97 -6.31 11.83
N HIS A 78 5.78 -5.91 10.85
CA HIS A 78 5.76 -4.55 10.31
C HIS A 78 5.16 -4.59 8.91
N LEU A 79 4.37 -3.59 8.61
CA LEU A 79 3.78 -3.48 7.30
C LEU A 79 4.00 -2.08 6.77
N HIS A 80 4.78 -1.99 5.71
CA HIS A 80 5.13 -0.70 5.11
C HIS A 80 4.19 -0.40 3.96
N LEU A 81 3.41 0.65 4.10
CA LEU A 81 2.49 1.07 3.04
C LEU A 81 3.28 1.99 2.09
N PHE A 82 3.53 1.52 0.89
CA PHE A 82 4.39 2.21 -0.06
C PHE A 82 3.65 3.18 -0.96
N LEU A 83 2.61 2.72 -1.65
CA LEU A 83 1.89 3.55 -2.60
C LEU A 83 0.40 3.29 -2.52
N LEU A 84 -0.37 4.35 -2.78
CA LEU A 84 -1.81 4.26 -2.93
C LEU A 84 -2.14 4.73 -4.34
N LEU A 85 -2.93 3.97 -5.08
CA LEU A 85 -3.30 4.29 -6.43
C LEU A 85 -4.82 4.35 -6.56
N ASP A 86 -5.28 5.30 -7.35
CA ASP A 86 -6.67 5.32 -7.77
C ASP A 86 -6.70 4.71 -9.16
N LYS A 87 -7.40 3.61 -9.32
CA LYS A 87 -7.43 2.90 -10.59
C LYS A 87 -7.87 3.80 -11.75
N ASN A 88 -8.73 4.78 -11.47
CA ASN A 88 -9.20 5.68 -12.51
C ASN A 88 -8.12 6.64 -12.99
N GLU A 89 -7.13 6.91 -12.17
CA GLU A 89 -6.02 7.78 -12.53
C GLU A 89 -4.84 7.00 -13.08
N GLN A 90 -4.56 5.86 -12.47
CA GLN A 90 -3.37 5.11 -12.76
C GLN A 90 -3.64 3.64 -12.48
N GLU A 91 -3.54 2.82 -13.49
CA GLU A 91 -3.90 1.42 -13.34
C GLU A 91 -2.84 0.62 -12.60
N ASP A 92 -1.58 0.96 -12.76
CA ASP A 92 -0.49 0.25 -12.12
C ASP A 92 0.63 1.23 -11.83
N ALA A 93 1.60 0.78 -11.04
CA ALA A 93 2.73 1.62 -10.70
C ALA A 93 3.56 1.92 -11.94
N SER A 94 4.08 3.14 -12.03
CA SER A 94 4.96 3.52 -13.13
C SER A 94 6.32 2.85 -12.93
N GLU A 95 7.14 2.88 -13.98
CA GLU A 95 8.49 2.34 -13.90
C GLU A 95 9.28 3.04 -12.81
N GLU A 96 9.13 4.34 -12.71
CA GLU A 96 9.83 5.11 -11.70
C GLU A 96 9.39 4.73 -10.30
N GLN A 97 8.10 4.54 -10.11
CA GLN A 97 7.57 4.11 -8.82
C GLN A 97 8.03 2.70 -8.48
N ARG A 98 8.09 1.83 -9.48
CA ARG A 98 8.57 0.47 -9.26
C ARG A 98 10.03 0.47 -8.82
N LYS A 99 10.83 1.32 -9.43
CA LYS A 99 12.24 1.43 -9.07
C LYS A 99 12.38 1.92 -7.63
N LEU A 100 11.61 2.91 -7.25
CA LEU A 100 11.63 3.42 -5.87
C LEU A 100 11.25 2.35 -4.88
N MET A 101 10.20 1.61 -5.16
CA MET A 101 9.75 0.57 -4.23
C MET A 101 10.78 -0.53 -4.09
N ARG A 102 11.45 -0.87 -5.18
CA ARG A 102 12.50 -1.87 -5.14
C ARG A 102 13.63 -1.42 -4.23
N GLU A 103 14.00 -0.15 -4.33
CA GLU A 103 15.05 0.41 -3.49
C GLU A 103 14.62 0.47 -2.02
N TRP A 104 13.39 0.89 -1.77
CA TRP A 104 12.87 0.94 -0.41
C TRP A 104 12.86 -0.44 0.22
N ALA A 105 12.37 -1.43 -0.52
CA ALA A 105 12.30 -2.79 0.01
C ALA A 105 13.69 -3.32 0.37
N ALA A 106 14.66 -3.09 -0.52
CA ALA A 106 16.02 -3.53 -0.26
C ALA A 106 16.62 -2.83 0.96
N GLN A 107 16.39 -1.54 1.08
CA GLN A 107 16.93 -0.78 2.20
C GLN A 107 16.31 -1.21 3.51
N ILE A 108 15.01 -1.38 3.54
CA ILE A 108 14.31 -1.79 4.74
C ILE A 108 14.80 -3.18 5.18
N LYS A 109 14.95 -4.09 4.25
CA LYS A 109 15.40 -5.44 4.58
C LYS A 109 16.81 -5.43 5.14
N ARG A 110 17.68 -4.58 4.60
CA ARG A 110 19.04 -4.47 5.12
C ARG A 110 19.03 -3.95 6.55
N GLN A 111 18.20 -2.96 6.82
CA GLN A 111 18.14 -2.35 8.15
C GLN A 111 17.53 -3.27 9.19
N THR A 112 16.60 -4.11 8.78
CA THR A 112 15.88 -4.96 9.73
C THR A 112 16.45 -6.37 9.78
N GLY A 113 17.45 -6.65 8.98
CA GLY A 113 18.06 -7.98 8.97
C GLY A 113 17.17 -9.02 8.31
N GLY A 114 16.16 -8.58 7.68
CA GLY A 114 15.25 -9.52 7.08
C GLY A 114 14.74 -9.08 5.77
#